data_14691e60c3350967d52eb6c8083b7d70
#
_entry.id   14691e60c3350967d52eb6c8083b7d70
#
_cell.length_a   1.000
_cell.length_b   1.000
_cell.length_c   1.000
_cell.angle_alpha   90.00
_cell.angle_beta   90.00
_cell.angle_gamma   90.00
#
_symmetry.space_group_name_H-M   'P 1'
#
loop_
_entity.id
_entity.type
_entity.pdbx_description
1 polymer ?
#
loop_
_entity_poly.entity_id
_entity_poly.type
_entity_poly.pdbx_seq_one_letter_code
_entity_poly.pdbx_strand_id
1 'polypeptide(L)'
;MSFNVLIVDDSNSMRAVIKKVITISGFQMDHCLEAENGKQALELLVNSWVDVIVSDINMPEMNGLELLDQLRRNDTLREIPVIMITTEGSDERMKEAFARGAKGFIKKPFLPEEIKKVLYEVIGVGQDGQYEEDTRSSDELDF
;
A
#
# COMPACT_ATOMS: atom_id res chain seq x y z
N MET A 1 -8.15 11.33 -12.25
CA MET A 1 -7.01 10.42 -12.14
C MET A 1 -7.37 9.27 -11.20
N SER A 2 -7.18 8.03 -11.63
CA SER A 2 -7.53 6.86 -10.85
C SER A 2 -6.34 5.91 -10.75
N PHE A 3 -6.36 5.05 -9.72
CA PHE A 3 -5.21 4.22 -9.39
C PHE A 3 -5.57 2.76 -9.23
N ASN A 4 -4.64 1.89 -9.58
CA ASN A 4 -4.79 0.44 -9.40
C ASN A 4 -4.20 0.03 -8.06
N VAL A 5 -4.96 -0.76 -7.31
CA VAL A 5 -4.60 -1.18 -5.95
C VAL A 5 -4.53 -2.70 -5.90
N LEU A 6 -3.50 -3.21 -5.21
CA LEU A 6 -3.42 -4.64 -4.88
C LEU A 6 -3.60 -4.78 -3.37
N ILE A 7 -4.60 -5.55 -2.96
CA ILE A 7 -4.85 -5.84 -1.55
C ILE A 7 -4.37 -7.26 -1.26
N VAL A 8 -3.48 -7.40 -0.28
CA VAL A 8 -2.90 -8.68 0.10
C VAL A 8 -3.28 -9.00 1.55
N ASP A 9 -4.08 -10.05 1.75
CA ASP A 9 -4.54 -10.47 3.06
C ASP A 9 -5.10 -11.89 2.90
N ASP A 10 -4.83 -12.77 3.85
CA ASP A 10 -5.25 -14.16 3.74
C ASP A 10 -6.76 -14.36 4.00
N SER A 11 -7.46 -13.34 4.44
CA SER A 11 -8.90 -13.40 4.69
C SER A 11 -9.69 -12.74 3.56
N ASN A 12 -10.54 -13.53 2.90
CA ASN A 12 -11.46 -13.01 1.87
C ASN A 12 -12.33 -11.90 2.44
N SER A 13 -12.83 -12.10 3.67
CA SER A 13 -13.69 -11.12 4.33
C SER A 13 -12.96 -9.82 4.57
N MET A 14 -11.71 -9.90 5.02
CA MET A 14 -10.92 -8.71 5.30
C MET A 14 -10.59 -7.95 4.01
N ARG A 15 -10.25 -8.66 2.94
CA ARG A 15 -10.01 -8.00 1.66
C ARG A 15 -11.25 -7.23 1.19
N ALA A 16 -12.43 -7.84 1.37
CA ALA A 16 -13.69 -7.19 1.01
C ALA A 16 -13.92 -5.93 1.85
N VAL A 17 -13.60 -5.99 3.15
CA VAL A 17 -13.73 -4.84 4.04
C VAL A 17 -12.78 -3.71 3.62
N ILE A 18 -11.52 -4.05 3.37
CA ILE A 18 -10.52 -3.05 2.96
C ILE A 18 -10.95 -2.38 1.66
N LYS A 19 -11.37 -3.17 0.68
CA LYS A 19 -11.84 -2.65 -0.60
C LYS A 19 -13.02 -1.71 -0.42
N LYS A 20 -13.97 -2.11 0.42
CA LYS A 20 -15.16 -1.30 0.70
C LYS A 20 -14.80 0.02 1.37
N VAL A 21 -13.91 -0.02 2.35
CA VAL A 21 -13.48 1.19 3.07
C VAL A 21 -12.75 2.14 2.12
N ILE A 22 -11.90 1.62 1.26
CA ILE A 22 -11.21 2.44 0.26
C ILE A 22 -12.24 3.11 -0.67
N THR A 23 -13.22 2.34 -1.12
CA THR A 23 -14.27 2.86 -2.00
C THR A 23 -15.08 3.96 -1.32
N ILE A 24 -15.48 3.72 -0.07
CA ILE A 24 -16.26 4.69 0.72
C ILE A 24 -15.46 5.96 0.97
N SER A 25 -14.15 5.82 1.12
CA SER A 25 -13.28 6.97 1.43
C SER A 25 -13.25 8.02 0.32
N GLY A 26 -13.63 7.64 -0.88
CA GLY A 26 -13.56 8.54 -2.03
C GLY A 26 -12.22 8.49 -2.77
N PHE A 27 -11.32 7.58 -2.35
CA PHE A 27 -10.07 7.36 -3.09
C PHE A 27 -10.41 6.91 -4.51
N GLN A 28 -9.76 7.51 -5.51
CA GLN A 28 -10.06 7.23 -6.91
C GLN A 28 -9.39 5.92 -7.35
N MET A 29 -10.08 4.80 -7.08
CA MET A 29 -9.59 3.47 -7.41
C MET A 29 -10.15 2.99 -8.74
N ASP A 30 -9.25 2.56 -9.63
CA ASP A 30 -9.64 1.98 -10.91
C ASP A 30 -9.80 0.47 -10.78
N HIS A 31 -8.70 -0.27 -10.91
CA HIS A 31 -8.74 -1.72 -10.70
C HIS A 31 -8.27 -2.09 -9.30
N CYS A 32 -8.91 -3.10 -8.73
CA CYS A 32 -8.53 -3.62 -7.42
C CYS A 32 -8.23 -5.11 -7.56
N LEU A 33 -6.96 -5.46 -7.42
CA LEU A 33 -6.52 -6.86 -7.45
C LEU A 33 -6.42 -7.38 -6.02
N GLU A 34 -6.54 -8.68 -5.86
CA GLU A 34 -6.49 -9.32 -4.53
C GLU A 34 -5.56 -10.51 -4.54
N ALA A 35 -4.82 -10.69 -3.45
CA ALA A 35 -3.95 -11.83 -3.24
C ALA A 35 -4.08 -12.32 -1.80
N GLU A 36 -3.92 -13.63 -1.60
CA GLU A 36 -4.06 -14.25 -0.28
C GLU A 36 -2.77 -14.24 0.53
N ASN A 37 -1.65 -14.05 -0.12
CA ASN A 37 -0.33 -14.03 0.53
C ASN A 37 0.67 -13.35 -0.38
N GLY A 38 1.90 -13.18 0.12
CA GLY A 38 2.95 -12.51 -0.63
C GLY A 38 3.36 -13.23 -1.92
N LYS A 39 3.33 -14.54 -1.90
CA LYS A 39 3.70 -15.34 -3.07
C LYS A 39 2.71 -15.09 -4.22
N GLN A 40 1.42 -15.15 -3.90
CA GLN A 40 0.38 -14.89 -4.89
C GLN A 40 0.44 -13.45 -5.39
N ALA A 41 0.77 -12.51 -4.51
CA ALA A 41 0.95 -11.11 -4.90
C ALA A 41 2.05 -10.97 -5.96
N LEU A 42 3.19 -11.62 -5.73
CA LEU A 42 4.29 -11.56 -6.69
C LEU A 42 3.90 -12.19 -8.03
N GLU A 43 3.14 -13.28 -8.00
CA GLU A 43 2.66 -13.92 -9.23
C GLU A 43 1.76 -12.98 -10.04
N LEU A 44 0.87 -12.25 -9.37
CA LEU A 44 0.00 -11.27 -10.03
C LEU A 44 0.80 -10.13 -10.65
N LEU A 45 1.84 -9.69 -9.98
CA LEU A 45 2.64 -8.55 -10.43
C LEU A 45 3.52 -8.86 -11.64
N VAL A 46 3.66 -10.13 -12.02
CA VAL A 46 4.36 -10.51 -13.25
C VAL A 46 3.66 -9.92 -14.48
N ASN A 47 2.32 -9.92 -14.47
CA ASN A 47 1.54 -9.50 -15.63
C ASN A 47 0.63 -8.30 -15.38
N SER A 48 0.68 -7.72 -14.19
CA SER A 48 -0.24 -6.63 -13.84
C SER A 48 0.53 -5.55 -13.09
N TRP A 49 0.32 -4.30 -13.49
CA TRP A 49 0.90 -3.16 -12.76
C TRP A 49 -0.11 -2.59 -11.78
N VAL A 50 0.36 -2.24 -10.59
CA VAL A 50 -0.45 -1.52 -9.62
C VAL A 50 0.29 -0.28 -9.15
N ASP A 51 -0.45 0.70 -8.69
CA ASP A 51 0.12 1.95 -8.20
C ASP A 51 0.46 1.90 -6.72
N VAL A 52 -0.19 0.99 -5.99
CA VAL A 52 0.02 0.84 -4.55
C VAL A 52 -0.39 -0.56 -4.11
N ILE A 53 0.34 -1.07 -3.12
CA ILE A 53 0.02 -2.36 -2.50
C ILE A 53 -0.38 -2.10 -1.05
N VAL A 54 -1.50 -2.69 -0.64
CA VAL A 54 -1.99 -2.66 0.74
C VAL A 54 -1.91 -4.08 1.26
N SER A 55 -1.07 -4.35 2.25
CA SER A 55 -0.79 -5.72 2.68
C SER A 55 -0.88 -5.89 4.20
N ASP A 56 -1.45 -7.01 4.64
CA ASP A 56 -1.31 -7.43 6.02
C ASP A 56 0.13 -7.93 6.25
N ILE A 57 0.52 -8.03 7.50
CA ILE A 57 1.83 -8.58 7.86
C ILE A 57 1.75 -10.09 7.99
N ASN A 58 0.76 -10.60 8.74
CA ASN A 58 0.68 -12.01 9.07
C ASN A 58 -0.15 -12.78 8.05
N MET A 59 0.53 -13.54 7.20
CA MET A 59 -0.09 -14.35 6.15
C MET A 59 0.70 -15.65 5.99
N PRO A 60 0.03 -16.73 5.54
CA PRO A 60 0.74 -17.99 5.31
C PRO A 60 1.67 -17.90 4.10
N GLU A 61 2.57 -18.86 3.98
CA GLU A 61 3.54 -19.02 2.91
C GLU A 61 4.55 -17.87 2.79
N MET A 62 4.10 -16.65 2.52
CA MET A 62 4.97 -15.47 2.48
C MET A 62 4.22 -14.33 3.17
N ASN A 63 4.73 -13.86 4.29
CA ASN A 63 4.12 -12.78 5.05
C ASN A 63 4.45 -11.41 4.43
N GLY A 64 3.86 -10.35 5.00
CA GLY A 64 4.02 -9.00 4.45
C GLY A 64 5.44 -8.47 4.52
N LEU A 65 6.19 -8.82 5.55
CA LEU A 65 7.57 -8.37 5.68
C LEU A 65 8.46 -9.05 4.64
N GLU A 66 8.24 -10.34 4.43
CA GLU A 66 8.96 -11.09 3.39
C GLU A 66 8.61 -10.57 2.00
N LEU A 67 7.35 -10.19 1.80
CA LEU A 67 6.92 -9.59 0.53
C LEU A 67 7.68 -8.28 0.28
N LEU A 68 7.84 -7.45 1.30
CA LEU A 68 8.62 -6.22 1.18
C LEU A 68 10.04 -6.50 0.71
N ASP A 69 10.68 -7.52 1.30
CA ASP A 69 12.05 -7.90 0.93
C ASP A 69 12.12 -8.32 -0.54
N GLN A 70 11.14 -9.12 -1.00
CA GLN A 70 11.12 -9.58 -2.39
C GLN A 70 10.88 -8.45 -3.38
N LEU A 71 9.98 -7.53 -3.06
CA LEU A 71 9.72 -6.39 -3.92
C LEU A 71 10.96 -5.50 -4.05
N ARG A 72 11.66 -5.31 -2.96
CA ARG A 72 12.85 -4.47 -2.90
C ARG A 72 13.98 -5.00 -3.76
N ARG A 73 14.06 -6.33 -3.94
CA ARG A 73 15.07 -6.99 -4.76
C ARG A 73 14.75 -6.96 -6.24
N ASN A 74 13.55 -6.55 -6.60
CA ASN A 74 13.11 -6.54 -8.00
C ASN A 74 13.19 -5.11 -8.55
N ASP A 75 14.01 -4.91 -9.57
CA ASP A 75 14.26 -3.59 -10.13
C ASP A 75 12.99 -2.90 -10.65
N THR A 76 12.03 -3.67 -11.12
CA THR A 76 10.78 -3.12 -11.63
C THR A 76 9.78 -2.85 -10.51
N LEU A 77 9.68 -3.76 -9.55
CA LEU A 77 8.62 -3.72 -8.53
C LEU A 77 8.97 -2.86 -7.32
N ARG A 78 10.24 -2.60 -7.06
CA ARG A 78 10.66 -1.87 -5.86
C ARG A 78 10.14 -0.43 -5.77
N GLU A 79 9.69 0.11 -6.91
CA GLU A 79 9.14 1.47 -6.92
C GLU A 79 7.68 1.52 -6.49
N ILE A 80 7.00 0.37 -6.41
CA ILE A 80 5.61 0.34 -5.99
C ILE A 80 5.53 0.57 -4.48
N PRO A 81 4.84 1.62 -4.01
CA PRO A 81 4.71 1.86 -2.57
C PRO A 81 3.84 0.80 -1.91
N VAL A 82 4.22 0.38 -0.70
CA VAL A 82 3.50 -0.62 0.07
C VAL A 82 3.06 -0.01 1.39
N ILE A 83 1.77 -0.17 1.69
CA ILE A 83 1.20 0.22 2.98
C ILE A 83 0.89 -1.06 3.73
N MET A 84 1.39 -1.17 4.97
CA MET A 84 1.04 -2.30 5.83
C MET A 84 -0.23 -1.95 6.61
N ILE A 85 -1.20 -2.86 6.61
CA ILE A 85 -2.42 -2.73 7.42
C ILE A 85 -2.52 -3.96 8.29
N THR A 86 -2.45 -3.79 9.61
CA THR A 86 -2.39 -4.94 10.50
C THR A 86 -3.00 -4.65 11.86
N THR A 87 -3.44 -5.71 12.56
CA THR A 87 -3.84 -5.62 13.97
C THR A 87 -2.62 -5.60 14.87
N GLU A 88 -1.48 -6.08 14.38
CA GLU A 88 -0.21 -6.08 15.11
C GLU A 88 0.52 -4.77 14.93
N GLY A 89 -0.01 -3.71 15.56
CA GLY A 89 0.51 -2.37 15.37
C GLY A 89 1.52 -1.92 16.42
N SER A 90 2.43 -2.79 16.86
CA SER A 90 3.47 -2.39 17.78
C SER A 90 4.49 -1.47 17.11
N ASP A 91 5.15 -0.64 17.90
CA ASP A 91 6.20 0.24 17.40
C ASP A 91 7.34 -0.55 16.75
N GLU A 92 7.64 -1.72 17.31
CA GLU A 92 8.69 -2.59 16.75
C GLU A 92 8.32 -3.08 15.36
N ARG A 93 7.08 -3.51 15.17
CA ARG A 93 6.60 -3.97 13.87
C ARG A 93 6.58 -2.84 12.85
N MET A 94 6.15 -1.67 13.28
CA MET A 94 6.14 -0.50 12.40
C MET A 94 7.55 -0.13 11.96
N LYS A 95 8.49 -0.08 12.88
CA LYS A 95 9.89 0.22 12.57
C LYS A 95 10.48 -0.81 11.62
N GLU A 96 10.19 -2.09 11.86
CA GLU A 96 10.66 -3.17 11.01
C GLU A 96 10.11 -3.05 9.59
N ALA A 97 8.83 -2.76 9.47
CA ALA A 97 8.19 -2.60 8.16
C ALA A 97 8.82 -1.44 7.38
N PHE A 98 9.00 -0.29 8.02
CA PHE A 98 9.61 0.86 7.36
C PHE A 98 11.07 0.59 7.00
N ALA A 99 11.81 -0.12 7.86
CA ALA A 99 13.20 -0.49 7.58
C ALA A 99 13.31 -1.38 6.34
N ARG A 100 12.29 -2.18 6.08
CA ARG A 100 12.25 -3.08 4.91
C ARG A 100 11.64 -2.44 3.66
N GLY A 101 11.24 -1.17 3.76
CA GLY A 101 10.80 -0.41 2.60
C GLY A 101 9.32 -0.05 2.54
N ALA A 102 8.54 -0.36 3.57
CA ALA A 102 7.15 0.08 3.61
C ALA A 102 7.09 1.60 3.60
N LYS A 103 6.09 2.16 2.92
CA LYS A 103 5.90 3.60 2.84
C LYS A 103 4.79 4.10 3.75
N GLY A 104 3.94 3.21 4.24
CA GLY A 104 2.88 3.55 5.16
C GLY A 104 2.56 2.40 6.08
N PHE A 105 1.92 2.71 7.21
CA PHE A 105 1.55 1.71 8.21
C PHE A 105 0.26 2.15 8.89
N ILE A 106 -0.75 1.27 8.86
CA ILE A 106 -2.06 1.57 9.41
C ILE A 106 -2.47 0.43 10.34
N LYS A 107 -2.92 0.79 11.53
CA LYS A 107 -3.45 -0.19 12.50
C LYS A 107 -4.93 -0.43 12.25
N LYS A 108 -5.35 -1.68 12.33
CA LYS A 108 -6.77 -2.04 12.33
C LYS A 108 -7.33 -1.87 13.75
N PRO A 109 -8.54 -1.37 13.95
CA PRO A 109 -9.44 -0.82 12.94
C PRO A 109 -9.01 0.59 12.51
N PHE A 110 -9.41 0.98 11.31
CA PHE A 110 -9.04 2.28 10.74
C PHE A 110 -10.26 2.97 10.12
N LEU A 111 -10.18 4.29 9.99
CA LEU A 111 -11.24 5.09 9.40
C LEU A 111 -11.00 5.31 7.90
N PRO A 112 -12.06 5.52 7.12
CA PRO A 112 -11.89 5.79 5.68
C PRO A 112 -10.98 6.97 5.38
N GLU A 113 -11.06 8.06 6.16
CA GLU A 113 -10.21 9.23 5.95
C GLU A 113 -8.73 8.89 6.14
N GLU A 114 -8.44 8.02 7.08
CA GLU A 114 -7.08 7.63 7.39
C GLU A 114 -6.44 6.89 6.22
N ILE A 115 -7.14 5.88 5.69
CA ILE A 115 -6.60 5.11 4.59
C ILE A 115 -6.49 5.94 3.31
N LYS A 116 -7.45 6.81 3.06
CA LYS A 116 -7.42 7.71 1.91
C LYS A 116 -6.19 8.61 1.95
N LYS A 117 -5.93 9.21 3.12
CA LYS A 117 -4.79 10.09 3.32
C LYS A 117 -3.49 9.36 3.05
N VAL A 118 -3.31 8.19 3.63
CA VAL A 118 -2.06 7.42 3.47
C VAL A 118 -1.89 6.98 2.03
N LEU A 119 -2.96 6.53 1.36
CA LEU A 119 -2.89 6.14 -0.04
C LEU A 119 -2.37 7.27 -0.92
N TYR A 120 -2.94 8.46 -0.79
CA TYR A 120 -2.50 9.59 -1.60
C TYR A 120 -1.09 10.03 -1.24
N GLU A 121 -0.72 9.99 0.03
CA GLU A 121 0.64 10.35 0.46
C GLU A 121 1.69 9.44 -0.17
N VAL A 122 1.48 8.11 -0.12
CA VAL A 122 2.49 7.18 -0.63
C VAL A 122 2.57 7.18 -2.15
N ILE A 123 1.47 7.48 -2.83
CA ILE A 123 1.47 7.59 -4.28
C ILE A 123 2.09 8.92 -4.72
N GLY A 124 2.05 9.92 -3.86
CA GLY A 124 2.64 11.23 -4.16
C GLY A 124 1.66 12.24 -4.74
N VAL A 125 0.37 12.13 -4.36
CA VAL A 125 -0.65 13.10 -4.80
C VAL A 125 -1.25 13.81 -3.59
N GLY A 126 -1.88 14.95 -3.83
CA GLY A 126 -2.57 15.69 -2.79
C GLY A 126 -3.92 15.10 -2.46
N GLN A 127 -4.58 15.65 -1.44
CA GLN A 127 -5.87 15.16 -0.96
C GLN A 127 -6.97 15.25 -2.02
N ASP A 128 -6.78 16.08 -3.03
CA ASP A 128 -7.70 16.24 -4.15
C ASP A 128 -7.42 15.27 -5.30
N GLY A 129 -6.41 14.40 -5.15
CA GLY A 129 -6.03 13.45 -6.17
C GLY A 129 -5.06 13.98 -7.21
N GLN A 130 -4.49 15.17 -6.99
CA GLN A 130 -3.51 15.75 -7.89
C GLN A 130 -2.09 15.54 -7.37
N TYR A 131 -1.13 15.36 -8.26
CA TYR A 131 0.26 15.20 -7.85
C TYR A 131 0.78 16.48 -7.20
N GLU A 132 1.58 16.31 -6.15
CA GLU A 132 2.15 17.40 -5.38
C GLU A 132 3.54 17.82 -5.86
N GLU A 133 3.93 17.41 -7.05
CA GLU A 133 5.27 17.65 -7.57
C GLU A 133 5.65 19.13 -7.58
N ASP A 134 4.70 20.00 -7.88
CA ASP A 134 4.97 21.44 -7.94
C ASP A 134 5.45 21.98 -6.60
N THR A 135 4.79 21.59 -5.53
CA THR A 135 5.16 22.00 -4.17
C THR A 135 6.56 21.54 -3.84
N ARG A 136 6.85 20.29 -4.16
CA ARG A 136 8.13 19.69 -3.86
C ARG A 136 9.24 20.33 -4.68
N SER A 137 8.99 20.57 -5.95
CA SER A 137 9.94 21.23 -6.83
C SER A 137 10.26 22.64 -6.38
N SER A 138 9.26 23.36 -5.93
CA SER A 138 9.45 24.72 -5.41
C SER A 138 10.37 24.71 -4.20
N ASP A 139 10.16 23.78 -3.30
CA ASP A 139 10.98 23.64 -2.10
C ASP A 139 12.43 23.35 -2.47
N GLU A 140 12.65 22.52 -3.46
CA GLU A 140 14.00 22.18 -3.91
C GLU A 140 14.70 23.36 -4.55
N LEU A 141 13.95 24.21 -5.19
CA LEU A 141 14.50 25.35 -5.90
C LEU A 141 14.75 26.56 -5.02
N ASP A 142 14.18 26.57 -3.85
CA ASP A 142 14.25 27.71 -2.93
C ASP A 142 15.55 27.78 -2.12
N PHE A 143 16.40 26.83 -2.27
CA PHE A 143 17.68 26.84 -1.53
C PHE A 143 18.84 27.44 -2.30
#